data_43af669cf4ff94391ff2e047bdaa5818
#
_entry.id   43af669cf4ff94391ff2e047bdaa5818
#
_cell.length_a   1.000
_cell.length_b   1.000
_cell.length_c   1.000
_cell.angle_alpha   90.00
_cell.angle_beta   90.00
_cell.angle_gamma   90.00
#
_symmetry.space_group_name_H-M   'P 1'
#
loop_
_entity.id
_entity.type
_entity.pdbx_description
1 polymer ?
#
loop_
_entity_poly.entity_id
_entity_poly.type
_entity_poly.pdbx_seq_one_letter_code
_entity_poly.pdbx_strand_id
1 'polypeptide(L)'
;SKMKLIADSGSTKTDLALISDQGDVVMTCNTQGINPIHQSDADILQILCDKLVLNEQPQEVFFYGSGVTEAMKPRMQSLLQQSFPEAKVEVQGDMLGAARALFGDKPGIACILGTGANSCLYDGKNIVMNTPPLGYILGDEGSGAVLGKLFLNGIFKGTLPVSLKEKYLAWSGLDYPTIINKVYKEPLANRFLASICPFISQQIAEGEKHENGSDELNDAMSLYRMILGSFELFYRNNLVSYIDYVKASVEDISRLASGVKAWDASLGENLELGFVGSIAHYFESPLRNVMEDEHHQKIALILRAPMKGLVAFHSRQRG
;
A
#
# COMPACT_ATOMS: atom_id res chain seq x y z
N SER A 1 -10.52 -5.19 32.10
CA SER A 1 -9.66 -5.65 30.99
C SER A 1 -9.27 -4.45 30.12
N LYS A 2 -8.04 -4.47 29.62
CA LYS A 2 -7.55 -3.41 28.73
C LYS A 2 -7.99 -3.66 27.30
N MET A 3 -8.49 -2.62 26.65
CA MET A 3 -8.86 -2.66 25.25
C MET A 3 -7.85 -1.87 24.44
N LYS A 4 -7.51 -2.39 23.26
CA LYS A 4 -6.63 -1.70 22.31
C LYS A 4 -7.41 -1.37 21.05
N LEU A 5 -7.31 -0.14 20.60
CA LEU A 5 -7.86 0.29 19.32
C LEU A 5 -6.74 0.38 18.30
N ILE A 6 -6.90 -0.31 17.18
CA ILE A 6 -5.96 -0.27 16.06
C ILE A 6 -6.66 0.41 14.89
N ALA A 7 -6.04 1.43 14.34
CA ALA A 7 -6.56 2.15 13.18
C ALA A 7 -5.55 2.10 12.03
N ASP A 8 -6.02 1.76 10.84
CA ASP A 8 -5.27 1.83 9.60
C ASP A 8 -5.99 2.79 8.66
N SER A 9 -5.36 3.93 8.40
CA SER A 9 -5.97 5.01 7.64
C SER A 9 -5.28 5.17 6.28
N GLY A 10 -6.04 4.88 5.23
CA GLY A 10 -5.64 5.11 3.85
C GLY A 10 -6.27 6.39 3.29
N SER A 11 -6.14 6.57 1.96
CA SER A 11 -6.64 7.77 1.29
C SER A 11 -8.17 7.86 1.26
N THR A 12 -8.88 6.73 1.27
CA THR A 12 -10.35 6.69 1.14
C THR A 12 -11.07 6.32 2.43
N LYS A 13 -10.50 5.43 3.22
CA LYS A 13 -11.14 4.93 4.43
C LYS A 13 -10.14 4.68 5.54
N THR A 14 -10.65 4.67 6.77
CA THR A 14 -9.95 4.21 7.96
C THR A 14 -10.63 2.95 8.46
N ASP A 15 -9.88 1.87 8.54
CA ASP A 15 -10.33 0.62 9.16
C ASP A 15 -9.91 0.62 10.63
N LEU A 16 -10.81 0.20 11.51
CA LEU A 16 -10.56 0.17 12.94
C LEU A 16 -10.95 -1.19 13.51
N ALA A 17 -10.15 -1.67 14.44
CA ALA A 17 -10.43 -2.87 15.22
C ALA A 17 -10.18 -2.59 16.69
N LEU A 18 -11.16 -2.93 17.54
CA LEU A 18 -11.04 -2.91 18.99
C LEU A 18 -10.77 -4.34 19.44
N ILE A 19 -9.67 -4.54 20.14
CA ILE A 19 -9.27 -5.88 20.59
C ILE A 19 -9.11 -5.93 22.10
N SER A 20 -9.35 -7.12 22.67
CA SER A 20 -9.16 -7.40 24.09
C SER A 20 -7.68 -7.67 24.42
N ASP A 21 -7.37 -7.78 25.71
CA ASP A 21 -6.04 -8.19 26.20
C ASP A 21 -5.59 -9.51 25.62
N GLN A 22 -6.53 -10.41 25.37
CA GLN A 22 -6.26 -11.74 24.83
C GLN A 22 -6.11 -11.71 23.30
N GLY A 23 -6.30 -10.54 22.67
CA GLY A 23 -6.20 -10.41 21.24
C GLY A 23 -7.47 -10.75 20.46
N ASP A 24 -8.60 -10.92 21.15
CA ASP A 24 -9.87 -11.17 20.50
C ASP A 24 -10.43 -9.87 19.92
N VAL A 25 -10.91 -9.92 18.68
CA VAL A 25 -11.56 -8.77 18.04
C VAL A 25 -12.97 -8.62 18.61
N VAL A 26 -13.17 -7.54 19.35
CA VAL A 26 -14.45 -7.24 19.99
C VAL A 26 -15.36 -6.47 19.04
N MET A 27 -14.79 -5.58 18.25
CA MET A 27 -15.53 -4.72 17.33
C MET A 27 -14.65 -4.34 16.16
N THR A 28 -15.23 -4.28 14.97
CA THR A 28 -14.61 -3.66 13.79
C THR A 28 -15.54 -2.60 13.25
N CYS A 29 -14.98 -1.52 12.74
CA CYS A 29 -15.73 -0.47 12.06
C CYS A 29 -14.83 0.23 11.05
N ASN A 30 -15.43 1.10 10.27
CA ASN A 30 -14.68 1.96 9.36
C ASN A 30 -15.26 3.36 9.35
N THR A 31 -14.40 4.31 8.99
CA THR A 31 -14.77 5.70 8.75
C THR A 31 -14.11 6.14 7.46
N GLN A 32 -14.37 7.38 7.06
CA GLN A 32 -13.64 7.98 5.95
C GLN A 32 -12.14 8.06 6.26
N GLY A 33 -11.32 8.22 5.22
CA GLY A 33 -9.87 8.33 5.36
C GLY A 33 -9.48 9.55 6.21
N ILE A 34 -8.43 9.38 6.99
CA ILE A 34 -7.82 10.45 7.80
C ILE A 34 -6.42 10.69 7.26
N ASN A 35 -6.20 11.91 6.75
CA ASN A 35 -4.90 12.32 6.24
C ASN A 35 -4.61 13.75 6.71
N PRO A 36 -3.65 13.95 7.62
CA PRO A 36 -3.37 15.26 8.19
C PRO A 36 -2.79 16.25 7.20
N ILE A 37 -2.28 15.80 6.05
CA ILE A 37 -1.77 16.70 5.00
C ILE A 37 -2.93 17.45 4.33
N HIS A 38 -4.09 16.80 4.17
CA HIS A 38 -5.21 17.31 3.38
C HIS A 38 -6.42 17.75 4.19
N GLN A 39 -6.46 17.44 5.49
CA GLN A 39 -7.61 17.72 6.34
C GLN A 39 -7.24 18.68 7.47
N SER A 40 -8.21 19.49 7.90
CA SER A 40 -8.08 20.35 9.06
C SER A 40 -8.20 19.55 10.37
N ASP A 41 -7.74 20.14 11.47
CA ASP A 41 -7.93 19.55 12.81
C ASP A 41 -9.39 19.32 13.11
N ALA A 42 -10.25 20.29 12.76
CA ALA A 42 -11.69 20.20 12.99
C ALA A 42 -12.31 19.02 12.22
N ASP A 43 -11.89 18.80 10.98
CA ASP A 43 -12.37 17.68 10.16
C ASP A 43 -11.96 16.34 10.78
N ILE A 44 -10.72 16.23 11.19
CA ILE A 44 -10.20 15.00 11.81
C ILE A 44 -10.90 14.70 13.14
N LEU A 45 -11.06 15.72 14.00
CA LEU A 45 -11.76 15.56 15.27
C LEU A 45 -13.22 15.18 15.06
N GLN A 46 -13.87 15.72 14.03
CA GLN A 46 -15.24 15.34 13.70
C GLN A 46 -15.35 13.85 13.36
N ILE A 47 -14.40 13.34 12.56
CA ILE A 47 -14.37 11.91 12.23
C ILE A 47 -14.17 11.06 13.49
N LEU A 48 -13.21 11.42 14.33
CA LEU A 48 -12.84 10.63 15.50
C LEU A 48 -13.87 10.71 16.64
N CYS A 49 -14.46 11.88 16.86
CA CYS A 49 -15.37 12.11 18.00
C CYS A 49 -16.84 11.88 17.65
N ASP A 50 -17.27 12.29 16.45
CA ASP A 50 -18.69 12.32 16.08
C ASP A 50 -19.12 11.12 15.24
N LYS A 51 -18.24 10.62 14.39
CA LYS A 51 -18.58 9.52 13.47
C LYS A 51 -18.13 8.15 13.96
N LEU A 52 -17.13 8.10 14.83
CA LEU A 52 -16.63 6.86 15.38
C LEU A 52 -17.38 6.52 16.68
N VAL A 53 -18.12 5.42 16.65
CA VAL A 53 -18.86 4.93 17.83
C VAL A 53 -18.23 3.61 18.27
N LEU A 54 -17.70 3.59 19.50
CA LEU A 54 -17.10 2.40 20.10
C LEU A 54 -17.97 1.89 21.25
N ASN A 55 -18.08 0.57 21.35
CA ASN A 55 -18.80 -0.09 22.45
C ASN A 55 -18.09 0.12 23.80
N GLU A 56 -16.77 0.16 23.78
CA GLU A 56 -15.94 0.35 24.96
C GLU A 56 -14.81 1.32 24.63
N GLN A 57 -14.35 2.06 25.65
CA GLN A 57 -13.23 2.99 25.49
C GLN A 57 -11.89 2.24 25.54
N PRO A 58 -10.97 2.51 24.59
CA PRO A 58 -9.65 1.88 24.62
C PRO A 58 -8.74 2.52 25.68
N GLN A 59 -7.83 1.71 26.23
CA GLN A 59 -6.73 2.18 27.06
C GLN A 59 -5.46 2.40 26.26
N GLU A 60 -5.37 1.80 25.07
CA GLU A 60 -4.27 2.03 24.12
C GLU A 60 -4.85 2.26 22.72
N VAL A 61 -4.25 3.17 21.98
CA VAL A 61 -4.62 3.48 20.61
C VAL A 61 -3.35 3.42 19.73
N PHE A 62 -3.40 2.63 18.68
CA PHE A 62 -2.33 2.50 17.70
C PHE A 62 -2.86 2.95 16.34
N PHE A 63 -2.37 4.08 15.87
CA PHE A 63 -2.80 4.69 14.62
C PHE A 63 -1.70 4.60 13.58
N TYR A 64 -2.03 4.05 12.42
CA TYR A 64 -1.15 3.97 11.26
C TYR A 64 -1.82 4.69 10.10
N GLY A 65 -1.17 5.71 9.55
CA GLY A 65 -1.86 6.52 8.56
C GLY A 65 -1.01 7.04 7.42
N SER A 66 -1.65 7.13 6.25
CA SER A 66 -1.11 7.87 5.11
C SER A 66 -0.94 9.35 5.48
N GLY A 67 0.11 9.97 4.97
CA GLY A 67 0.40 11.38 5.26
C GLY A 67 0.92 11.65 6.66
N VAL A 68 1.11 10.62 7.49
CA VAL A 68 1.71 10.76 8.82
C VAL A 68 3.23 10.70 8.67
N THR A 69 3.81 11.83 8.31
CA THR A 69 5.26 12.02 8.31
C THR A 69 5.74 12.27 9.74
N GLU A 70 7.06 12.26 9.96
CA GLU A 70 7.62 12.60 11.28
C GLU A 70 7.13 13.98 11.75
N ALA A 71 7.01 14.95 10.83
CA ALA A 71 6.50 16.29 11.15
C ALA A 71 5.03 16.30 11.56
N MET A 72 4.22 15.36 11.06
CA MET A 72 2.79 15.28 11.35
C MET A 72 2.44 14.45 12.58
N LYS A 73 3.36 13.64 13.08
CA LYS A 73 3.10 12.78 14.25
C LYS A 73 2.64 13.54 15.47
N PRO A 74 3.28 14.65 15.90
CA PRO A 74 2.81 15.38 17.08
C PRO A 74 1.38 15.91 16.94
N ARG A 75 1.00 16.39 15.77
CA ARG A 75 -0.36 16.88 15.49
C ARG A 75 -1.38 15.74 15.58
N MET A 76 -1.12 14.60 14.93
CA MET A 76 -2.00 13.43 15.00
C MET A 76 -2.08 12.87 16.42
N GLN A 77 -0.95 12.83 17.13
CA GLN A 77 -0.90 12.42 18.54
C GLN A 77 -1.85 13.26 19.38
N SER A 78 -1.80 14.60 19.22
CA SER A 78 -2.65 15.53 19.96
C SER A 78 -4.13 15.32 19.64
N LEU A 79 -4.49 15.17 18.37
CA LEU A 79 -5.88 14.98 17.94
C LEU A 79 -6.45 13.66 18.48
N LEU A 80 -5.67 12.57 18.42
CA LEU A 80 -6.08 11.29 18.99
C LEU A 80 -6.17 11.33 20.51
N GLN A 81 -5.27 12.04 21.18
CA GLN A 81 -5.31 12.18 22.62
C GLN A 81 -6.55 12.96 23.09
N GLN A 82 -6.96 13.98 22.33
CA GLN A 82 -8.21 14.70 22.60
C GLN A 82 -9.44 13.80 22.43
N SER A 83 -9.40 12.89 21.45
CA SER A 83 -10.51 11.97 21.19
C SER A 83 -10.56 10.80 22.16
N PHE A 84 -9.42 10.39 22.69
CA PHE A 84 -9.28 9.28 23.64
C PHE A 84 -8.43 9.74 24.83
N PRO A 85 -8.99 10.58 25.73
CA PRO A 85 -8.22 11.23 26.79
C PRO A 85 -7.53 10.28 27.76
N GLU A 86 -8.13 9.10 28.00
CA GLU A 86 -7.62 8.13 28.95
C GLU A 86 -6.67 7.11 28.31
N ALA A 87 -6.46 7.18 27.01
CA ALA A 87 -5.67 6.19 26.27
C ALA A 87 -4.20 6.61 26.16
N LYS A 88 -3.32 5.61 26.11
CA LYS A 88 -1.95 5.77 25.64
C LYS A 88 -1.98 5.67 24.12
N VAL A 89 -1.53 6.71 23.43
CA VAL A 89 -1.64 6.83 21.98
C VAL A 89 -0.25 6.69 21.33
N GLU A 90 -0.15 5.81 20.33
CA GLU A 90 1.01 5.69 19.44
C GLU A 90 0.57 6.01 18.02
N VAL A 91 1.32 6.89 17.34
CA VAL A 91 1.06 7.32 15.96
C VAL A 91 2.25 6.94 15.09
N GLN A 92 1.97 6.24 14.00
CA GLN A 92 2.98 5.83 13.02
C GLN A 92 2.48 6.06 11.59
N GLY A 93 3.41 6.10 10.65
CA GLY A 93 3.07 6.10 9.22
C GLY A 93 2.55 4.74 8.77
N ASP A 94 1.87 4.73 7.64
CA ASP A 94 1.30 3.52 7.05
C ASP A 94 2.38 2.49 6.67
N MET A 95 3.59 2.92 6.35
CA MET A 95 4.68 2.01 5.97
C MET A 95 5.12 1.11 7.13
N LEU A 96 5.24 1.67 8.33
CA LEU A 96 5.55 0.84 9.51
C LEU A 96 4.39 -0.10 9.84
N GLY A 97 3.16 0.35 9.65
CA GLY A 97 1.98 -0.52 9.78
C GLY A 97 2.04 -1.71 8.84
N ALA A 98 2.36 -1.49 7.59
CA ALA A 98 2.53 -2.55 6.60
C ALA A 98 3.65 -3.53 7.00
N ALA A 99 4.80 -3.02 7.41
CA ALA A 99 5.92 -3.85 7.84
C ALA A 99 5.59 -4.73 9.05
N ARG A 100 4.93 -4.16 10.05
CA ARG A 100 4.49 -4.90 11.24
C ARG A 100 3.45 -5.97 10.88
N ALA A 101 2.50 -5.63 9.99
CA ALA A 101 1.47 -6.56 9.55
C ALA A 101 2.07 -7.76 8.79
N LEU A 102 3.07 -7.52 7.94
CA LEU A 102 3.68 -8.54 7.10
C LEU A 102 4.69 -9.41 7.84
N PHE A 103 5.52 -8.81 8.68
CA PHE A 103 6.69 -9.49 9.22
C PHE A 103 6.72 -9.59 10.76
N GLY A 104 5.89 -8.81 11.46
CA GLY A 104 5.91 -8.81 12.93
C GLY A 104 7.25 -8.31 13.46
N ASP A 105 8.00 -9.19 14.12
CA ASP A 105 9.33 -8.89 14.68
C ASP A 105 10.48 -9.41 13.80
N LYS A 106 10.18 -9.89 12.60
CA LYS A 106 11.19 -10.42 11.68
C LYS A 106 11.59 -9.37 10.65
N PRO A 107 12.82 -9.39 10.15
CA PRO A 107 13.22 -8.49 9.08
C PRO A 107 12.60 -8.88 7.73
N GLY A 108 12.52 -7.93 6.83
CA GLY A 108 12.02 -8.13 5.48
C GLY A 108 11.94 -6.84 4.69
N ILE A 109 11.56 -6.96 3.44
CA ILE A 109 11.27 -5.83 2.56
C ILE A 109 9.76 -5.73 2.44
N ALA A 110 9.18 -4.68 3.02
CA ALA A 110 7.74 -4.44 3.03
C ALA A 110 7.35 -3.48 1.92
N CYS A 111 6.28 -3.80 1.20
CA CYS A 111 5.80 -3.03 0.06
C CYS A 111 4.30 -2.76 0.19
N ILE A 112 3.88 -1.57 -0.22
CA ILE A 112 2.48 -1.19 -0.35
C ILE A 112 2.19 -0.97 -1.84
N LEU A 113 1.22 -1.69 -2.38
CA LEU A 113 0.69 -1.49 -3.72
C LEU A 113 -0.83 -1.35 -3.65
N GLY A 114 -1.28 -0.11 -3.58
CA GLY A 114 -2.68 0.30 -3.53
C GLY A 114 -2.91 1.42 -4.53
N THR A 115 -3.64 2.47 -4.15
CA THR A 115 -3.79 3.68 -4.96
C THR A 115 -2.43 4.29 -5.27
N GLY A 116 -1.55 4.39 -4.27
CA GLY A 116 -0.13 4.72 -4.41
C GLY A 116 0.74 3.50 -4.19
N ALA A 117 2.07 3.71 -4.19
CA ALA A 117 3.06 2.68 -3.90
C ALA A 117 4.08 3.19 -2.88
N ASN A 118 4.60 2.29 -2.08
CA ASN A 118 5.68 2.59 -1.16
C ASN A 118 6.43 1.30 -0.80
N SER A 119 7.60 1.44 -0.21
CA SER A 119 8.41 0.29 0.20
C SER A 119 9.35 0.68 1.33
N CYS A 120 9.83 -0.31 2.05
CA CYS A 120 10.89 -0.09 3.04
C CYS A 120 11.70 -1.35 3.31
N LEU A 121 12.90 -1.14 3.81
CA LEU A 121 13.71 -2.18 4.45
C LEU A 121 13.42 -2.13 5.95
N TYR A 122 12.94 -3.25 6.49
CA TYR A 122 12.52 -3.39 7.88
C TYR A 122 13.44 -4.36 8.60
N ASP A 123 13.94 -3.97 9.78
CA ASP A 123 14.86 -4.82 10.55
C ASP A 123 14.17 -5.72 11.58
N GLY A 124 12.86 -5.72 11.60
CA GLY A 124 12.03 -6.40 12.59
C GLY A 124 11.55 -5.50 13.71
N LYS A 125 12.02 -4.26 13.76
CA LYS A 125 11.64 -3.28 14.77
C LYS A 125 11.43 -1.89 14.18
N ASN A 126 12.34 -1.44 13.31
CA ASN A 126 12.34 -0.11 12.72
C ASN A 126 12.47 -0.17 11.19
N ILE A 127 12.04 0.88 10.54
CA ILE A 127 12.34 1.10 9.13
C ILE A 127 13.78 1.59 9.03
N VAL A 128 14.61 0.83 8.32
CA VAL A 128 16.04 1.13 8.13
C VAL A 128 16.25 2.02 6.91
N MET A 129 15.54 1.73 5.83
CA MET A 129 15.58 2.49 4.57
C MET A 129 14.19 2.58 3.99
N ASN A 130 13.92 3.72 3.36
CA ASN A 130 12.65 3.96 2.66
C ASN A 130 12.96 4.78 1.40
N THR A 131 12.95 4.13 0.26
CA THR A 131 13.07 4.83 -1.03
C THR A 131 11.89 5.77 -1.20
N PRO A 132 12.11 7.06 -1.47
CA PRO A 132 10.99 7.99 -1.64
C PRO A 132 10.03 7.53 -2.73
N PRO A 133 8.73 7.40 -2.45
CA PRO A 133 7.75 6.94 -3.45
C PRO A 133 7.44 7.99 -4.52
N LEU A 134 7.57 9.27 -4.21
CA LEU A 134 7.46 10.44 -5.10
C LEU A 134 6.06 10.75 -5.64
N GLY A 135 5.03 9.99 -5.27
CA GLY A 135 3.66 10.19 -5.76
C GLY A 135 3.45 9.70 -7.19
N TYR A 136 2.21 9.77 -7.67
CA TYR A 136 1.84 9.15 -8.96
C TYR A 136 2.35 9.89 -10.19
N ILE A 137 2.79 11.14 -10.05
CA ILE A 137 3.34 11.91 -11.17
C ILE A 137 4.80 11.55 -11.41
N LEU A 138 5.62 11.52 -10.36
CA LEU A 138 7.06 11.28 -10.45
C LEU A 138 7.46 9.84 -10.12
N GLY A 139 6.58 9.07 -9.50
CA GLY A 139 6.89 7.73 -9.02
C GLY A 139 5.66 6.85 -8.93
N ASP A 140 5.47 6.22 -7.77
CA ASP A 140 4.39 5.26 -7.48
C ASP A 140 4.29 4.14 -8.52
N GLU A 141 5.41 3.73 -9.11
CA GLU A 141 5.45 2.62 -10.06
C GLU A 141 4.79 1.38 -9.42
N GLY A 142 3.98 0.68 -10.16
CA GLY A 142 3.24 -0.49 -9.66
C GLY A 142 1.94 -0.16 -8.94
N SER A 143 1.64 1.10 -8.68
CA SER A 143 0.40 1.52 -8.02
C SER A 143 -0.80 1.48 -8.95
N GLY A 144 -1.99 1.51 -8.36
CA GLY A 144 -3.24 1.61 -9.11
C GLY A 144 -3.33 2.89 -9.94
N ALA A 145 -2.89 4.01 -9.39
CA ALA A 145 -2.88 5.28 -10.12
C ALA A 145 -1.99 5.23 -11.36
N VAL A 146 -0.81 4.63 -11.24
CA VAL A 146 0.11 4.48 -12.38
C VAL A 146 -0.43 3.49 -13.40
N LEU A 147 -1.02 2.37 -12.97
CA LEU A 147 -1.66 1.43 -13.88
C LEU A 147 -2.81 2.10 -14.65
N GLY A 148 -3.65 2.88 -13.99
CA GLY A 148 -4.71 3.64 -14.64
C GLY A 148 -4.17 4.65 -15.63
N LYS A 149 -3.09 5.33 -15.30
CA LYS A 149 -2.42 6.28 -16.19
C LYS A 149 -1.87 5.58 -17.44
N LEU A 150 -1.20 4.46 -17.29
CA LEU A 150 -0.70 3.65 -18.40
C LEU A 150 -1.83 3.13 -19.28
N PHE A 151 -2.92 2.69 -18.67
CA PHE A 151 -4.09 2.20 -19.39
C PHE A 151 -4.73 3.30 -20.24
N LEU A 152 -4.99 4.47 -19.68
CA LEU A 152 -5.58 5.59 -20.44
C LEU A 152 -4.66 6.04 -21.57
N ASN A 153 -3.36 6.15 -21.32
CA ASN A 153 -2.40 6.44 -22.37
C ASN A 153 -2.50 5.40 -23.48
N GLY A 154 -2.50 4.11 -23.14
CA GLY A 154 -2.50 3.02 -24.11
C GLY A 154 -3.74 2.97 -24.98
N ILE A 155 -4.94 3.17 -24.40
CA ILE A 155 -6.19 3.14 -25.19
C ILE A 155 -6.33 4.36 -26.10
N PHE A 156 -5.89 5.54 -25.67
CA PHE A 156 -6.03 6.76 -26.48
C PHE A 156 -4.87 6.98 -27.45
N LYS A 157 -3.67 6.47 -27.18
CA LYS A 157 -2.55 6.50 -28.12
C LYS A 157 -2.57 5.31 -29.08
N GLY A 158 -3.41 4.31 -28.86
CA GLY A 158 -3.54 3.15 -29.73
C GLY A 158 -2.45 2.08 -29.55
N THR A 159 -1.72 2.10 -28.43
CA THR A 159 -0.72 1.07 -28.11
C THR A 159 -1.36 -0.14 -27.41
N LEU A 160 -2.56 -0.01 -26.90
CA LEU A 160 -3.40 -1.11 -26.45
C LEU A 160 -4.48 -1.40 -27.50
N PRO A 161 -5.03 -2.63 -27.55
CA PRO A 161 -6.08 -2.97 -28.51
C PRO A 161 -7.28 -2.04 -28.47
N VAL A 162 -7.83 -1.70 -29.62
CA VAL A 162 -8.99 -0.80 -29.72
C VAL A 162 -10.23 -1.33 -29.02
N SER A 163 -10.38 -2.65 -28.94
CA SER A 163 -11.45 -3.31 -28.19
C SER A 163 -11.47 -2.89 -26.71
N LEU A 164 -10.32 -2.69 -26.09
CA LEU A 164 -10.21 -2.24 -24.70
C LEU A 164 -10.73 -0.81 -24.53
N LYS A 165 -10.44 0.07 -25.49
CA LYS A 165 -10.97 1.44 -25.47
C LYS A 165 -12.49 1.43 -25.52
N GLU A 166 -13.07 0.70 -26.45
CA GLU A 166 -14.51 0.60 -26.62
C GLU A 166 -15.20 0.05 -25.37
N LYS A 167 -14.64 -1.04 -24.81
CA LYS A 167 -15.15 -1.68 -23.60
C LYS A 167 -15.05 -0.77 -22.38
N TYR A 168 -13.92 -0.06 -22.24
CA TYR A 168 -13.73 0.84 -21.10
C TYR A 168 -14.68 2.03 -21.14
N LEU A 169 -14.86 2.66 -22.31
CA LEU A 169 -15.78 3.78 -22.44
C LEU A 169 -17.23 3.35 -22.18
N ALA A 170 -17.61 2.14 -22.61
CA ALA A 170 -18.93 1.59 -22.31
C ALA A 170 -19.08 1.28 -20.80
N TRP A 171 -18.08 0.66 -20.20
CA TRP A 171 -18.09 0.29 -18.77
C TRP A 171 -18.13 1.52 -17.86
N SER A 172 -17.33 2.53 -18.16
CA SER A 172 -17.22 3.73 -17.34
C SER A 172 -18.35 4.74 -17.58
N GLY A 173 -18.97 4.71 -18.76
CA GLY A 173 -19.93 5.71 -19.18
C GLY A 173 -19.31 7.09 -19.45
N LEU A 174 -17.98 7.16 -19.54
CA LEU A 174 -17.23 8.41 -19.71
C LEU A 174 -16.83 8.60 -21.17
N ASP A 175 -16.66 9.85 -21.58
CA ASP A 175 -16.06 10.22 -22.86
C ASP A 175 -14.66 10.82 -22.63
N TYR A 176 -13.94 11.05 -23.70
CA TYR A 176 -12.59 11.61 -23.65
C TYR A 176 -12.52 12.95 -22.90
N PRO A 177 -13.36 13.97 -23.21
CA PRO A 177 -13.30 15.24 -22.49
C PRO A 177 -13.54 15.10 -21.00
N THR A 178 -14.47 14.24 -20.59
CA THR A 178 -14.77 14.01 -19.17
C THR A 178 -13.59 13.34 -18.45
N ILE A 179 -12.95 12.36 -19.09
CA ILE A 179 -11.76 11.71 -18.56
C ILE A 179 -10.62 12.72 -18.35
N ILE A 180 -10.37 13.57 -19.35
CA ILE A 180 -9.33 14.60 -19.27
C ILE A 180 -9.63 15.57 -18.11
N ASN A 181 -10.90 15.96 -17.96
CA ASN A 181 -11.31 16.82 -16.86
C ASN A 181 -11.07 16.19 -15.49
N LYS A 182 -11.37 14.88 -15.33
CA LYS A 182 -11.14 14.15 -14.09
C LYS A 182 -9.67 14.05 -13.73
N VAL A 183 -8.80 13.92 -14.71
CA VAL A 183 -7.36 13.80 -14.49
C VAL A 183 -6.70 15.16 -14.20
N TYR A 184 -7.08 16.20 -14.93
CA TYR A 184 -6.34 17.46 -14.91
C TYR A 184 -7.02 18.61 -14.15
N LYS A 185 -8.33 18.56 -13.93
CA LYS A 185 -9.08 19.67 -13.32
C LYS A 185 -9.78 19.31 -12.02
N GLU A 186 -10.18 18.06 -11.84
CA GLU A 186 -10.84 17.62 -10.62
C GLU A 186 -9.81 17.23 -9.55
N PRO A 187 -10.17 17.31 -8.26
CA PRO A 187 -9.29 16.83 -7.19
C PRO A 187 -9.22 15.31 -7.17
N LEU A 188 -8.17 14.79 -6.54
CA LEU A 188 -7.98 13.35 -6.30
C LEU A 188 -7.88 12.53 -7.59
N ALA A 189 -7.16 13.05 -8.58
CA ALA A 189 -6.94 12.35 -9.85
C ALA A 189 -6.32 10.95 -9.66
N ASN A 190 -5.47 10.77 -8.65
CA ASN A 190 -4.89 9.47 -8.32
C ASN A 190 -5.95 8.42 -7.98
N ARG A 191 -7.02 8.81 -7.25
CA ARG A 191 -8.13 7.90 -6.95
C ARG A 191 -8.92 7.53 -8.20
N PHE A 192 -9.19 8.50 -9.06
CA PHE A 192 -9.85 8.23 -10.35
C PHE A 192 -9.03 7.25 -11.18
N LEU A 193 -7.73 7.50 -11.32
CA LEU A 193 -6.84 6.62 -12.08
C LEU A 193 -6.82 5.20 -11.50
N ALA A 194 -6.71 5.06 -10.19
CA ALA A 194 -6.72 3.75 -9.53
C ALA A 194 -8.08 3.04 -9.69
N SER A 195 -9.18 3.78 -9.82
CA SER A 195 -10.53 3.23 -10.00
C SER A 195 -10.70 2.47 -11.32
N ILE A 196 -9.77 2.58 -12.24
CA ILE A 196 -9.74 1.85 -13.51
C ILE A 196 -9.29 0.39 -13.30
N CYS A 197 -8.55 0.11 -12.24
CA CYS A 197 -7.97 -1.21 -12.00
C CYS A 197 -8.97 -2.36 -11.87
N PRO A 198 -10.16 -2.20 -11.28
CA PRO A 198 -11.18 -3.24 -11.34
C PRO A 198 -11.56 -3.65 -12.75
N PHE A 199 -11.68 -2.69 -13.67
CA PHE A 199 -11.93 -2.98 -15.07
C PHE A 199 -10.79 -3.80 -15.68
N ILE A 200 -9.54 -3.39 -15.44
CA ILE A 200 -8.36 -4.11 -15.93
C ILE A 200 -8.35 -5.56 -15.42
N SER A 201 -8.60 -5.74 -14.13
CA SER A 201 -8.68 -7.06 -13.51
C SER A 201 -9.78 -7.93 -14.13
N GLN A 202 -10.95 -7.36 -14.39
CA GLN A 202 -12.07 -8.05 -15.03
C GLN A 202 -11.71 -8.49 -16.46
N GLN A 203 -11.04 -7.62 -17.21
CA GLN A 203 -10.66 -7.95 -18.60
C GLN A 203 -9.62 -9.08 -18.64
N ILE A 204 -8.69 -9.11 -17.72
CA ILE A 204 -7.71 -10.19 -17.62
C ILE A 204 -8.42 -11.51 -17.27
N ALA A 205 -9.27 -11.51 -16.26
CA ALA A 205 -10.01 -12.70 -15.83
C ALA A 205 -10.93 -13.21 -16.95
N GLU A 206 -11.60 -12.32 -17.67
CA GLU A 206 -12.46 -12.69 -18.78
C GLU A 206 -11.65 -13.30 -19.93
N GLY A 207 -10.52 -12.68 -20.29
CA GLY A 207 -9.67 -13.19 -21.37
C GLY A 207 -9.09 -14.56 -21.12
N GLU A 208 -8.79 -14.89 -19.86
CA GLU A 208 -8.25 -16.19 -19.48
C GLU A 208 -9.25 -17.35 -19.68
N LYS A 209 -10.53 -17.05 -19.85
CA LYS A 209 -11.58 -18.04 -20.13
C LYS A 209 -11.72 -18.36 -21.62
N HIS A 210 -11.05 -17.61 -22.49
CA HIS A 210 -11.16 -17.72 -23.94
C HIS A 210 -9.99 -18.49 -24.55
N GLU A 211 -10.21 -19.02 -25.75
CA GLU A 211 -9.21 -19.79 -26.47
C GLU A 211 -8.07 -18.91 -27.02
N ASN A 212 -6.93 -19.55 -27.31
CA ASN A 212 -5.80 -18.92 -27.95
C ASN A 212 -6.21 -18.28 -29.29
N GLY A 213 -5.74 -17.07 -29.54
CA GLY A 213 -6.04 -16.31 -30.74
C GLY A 213 -7.34 -15.51 -30.68
N SER A 214 -8.10 -15.61 -29.59
CA SER A 214 -9.28 -14.77 -29.40
C SER A 214 -8.91 -13.32 -29.12
N ASP A 215 -9.79 -12.38 -29.46
CA ASP A 215 -9.59 -10.97 -29.15
C ASP A 215 -9.56 -10.72 -27.65
N GLU A 216 -10.38 -11.43 -26.89
CA GLU A 216 -10.47 -11.32 -25.44
C GLU A 216 -9.17 -11.77 -24.77
N LEU A 217 -8.57 -12.86 -25.22
CA LEU A 217 -7.27 -13.29 -24.71
C LEU A 217 -6.14 -12.33 -25.12
N ASN A 218 -6.18 -11.79 -26.33
CA ASN A 218 -5.23 -10.79 -26.78
C ASN A 218 -5.29 -9.52 -25.94
N ASP A 219 -6.50 -9.05 -25.61
CA ASP A 219 -6.73 -7.92 -24.71
C ASP A 219 -6.12 -8.19 -23.32
N ALA A 220 -6.41 -9.37 -22.76
CA ALA A 220 -5.89 -9.79 -21.46
C ALA A 220 -4.37 -9.84 -21.44
N MET A 221 -3.75 -10.41 -22.48
CA MET A 221 -2.28 -10.51 -22.57
C MET A 221 -1.63 -9.13 -22.70
N SER A 222 -2.24 -8.22 -23.44
CA SER A 222 -1.75 -6.85 -23.58
C SER A 222 -1.77 -6.11 -22.24
N LEU A 223 -2.83 -6.27 -21.47
CA LEU A 223 -2.94 -5.71 -20.13
C LEU A 223 -1.96 -6.36 -19.16
N TYR A 224 -1.78 -7.66 -19.25
CA TYR A 224 -0.82 -8.38 -18.40
C TYR A 224 0.61 -7.86 -18.63
N ARG A 225 1.01 -7.69 -19.90
CA ARG A 225 2.33 -7.11 -20.23
C ARG A 225 2.49 -5.69 -19.69
N MET A 226 1.44 -4.86 -19.76
CA MET A 226 1.46 -3.51 -19.19
C MET A 226 1.75 -3.55 -17.69
N ILE A 227 1.09 -4.45 -16.98
CA ILE A 227 1.24 -4.62 -15.53
C ILE A 227 2.66 -5.13 -15.20
N LEU A 228 3.15 -6.13 -15.94
CA LEU A 228 4.52 -6.62 -15.76
C LEU A 228 5.55 -5.49 -15.86
N GLY A 229 5.41 -4.62 -16.85
CA GLY A 229 6.31 -3.47 -17.02
C GLY A 229 6.30 -2.52 -15.84
N SER A 230 5.13 -2.24 -15.28
CA SER A 230 5.00 -1.38 -14.10
C SER A 230 5.61 -2.00 -12.85
N PHE A 231 5.39 -3.29 -12.63
CA PHE A 231 5.97 -4.00 -11.49
C PHE A 231 7.48 -4.15 -11.62
N GLU A 232 8.00 -4.32 -12.84
CA GLU A 232 9.44 -4.32 -13.11
C GLU A 232 10.08 -2.99 -12.73
N LEU A 233 9.45 -1.86 -13.09
CA LEU A 233 9.93 -0.54 -12.68
C LEU A 233 9.87 -0.35 -11.17
N PHE A 234 8.82 -0.83 -10.53
CA PHE A 234 8.74 -0.81 -9.06
C PHE A 234 9.93 -1.54 -8.44
N TYR A 235 10.24 -2.74 -8.92
CA TYR A 235 11.37 -3.52 -8.44
C TYR A 235 12.69 -2.77 -8.61
N ARG A 236 12.96 -2.30 -9.83
CA ARG A 236 14.20 -1.61 -10.14
C ARG A 236 14.39 -0.31 -9.37
N ASN A 237 13.34 0.48 -9.28
CA ASN A 237 13.43 1.82 -8.69
C ASN A 237 13.39 1.81 -7.17
N ASN A 238 12.82 0.78 -6.55
CA ASN A 238 12.59 0.77 -5.10
C ASN A 238 13.31 -0.37 -4.36
N LEU A 239 13.32 -1.59 -4.91
CA LEU A 239 13.75 -2.77 -4.14
C LEU A 239 15.24 -3.10 -4.29
N VAL A 240 15.81 -2.84 -5.46
CA VAL A 240 17.23 -3.16 -5.75
C VAL A 240 18.16 -2.45 -4.74
N SER A 241 17.86 -1.21 -4.39
CA SER A 241 18.66 -0.46 -3.43
C SER A 241 18.75 -1.14 -2.07
N TYR A 242 17.64 -1.74 -1.60
CA TYR A 242 17.63 -2.47 -0.33
C TYR A 242 18.45 -3.75 -0.41
N ILE A 243 18.30 -4.48 -1.49
CA ILE A 243 19.01 -5.74 -1.72
C ILE A 243 20.52 -5.47 -1.80
N ASP A 244 20.93 -4.47 -2.55
CA ASP A 244 22.34 -4.09 -2.67
C ASP A 244 22.93 -3.59 -1.36
N TYR A 245 22.17 -2.80 -0.60
CA TYR A 245 22.60 -2.31 0.70
C TYR A 245 22.85 -3.47 1.68
N VAL A 246 21.91 -4.43 1.75
CA VAL A 246 22.05 -5.60 2.65
C VAL A 246 23.27 -6.42 2.25
N LYS A 247 23.44 -6.71 0.96
CA LYS A 247 24.60 -7.46 0.46
C LYS A 247 25.91 -6.75 0.75
N ALA A 248 25.98 -5.46 0.47
CA ALA A 248 27.18 -4.66 0.73
C ALA A 248 27.53 -4.63 2.22
N SER A 249 26.54 -4.58 3.10
CA SER A 249 26.76 -4.58 4.55
C SER A 249 27.29 -5.92 5.07
N VAL A 250 26.90 -7.03 4.45
CA VAL A 250 27.29 -8.38 4.87
C VAL A 250 28.62 -8.81 4.22
N GLU A 251 28.77 -8.55 2.92
CA GLU A 251 29.92 -9.03 2.14
C GLU A 251 31.12 -8.08 2.21
N ASP A 252 30.89 -6.79 2.08
CA ASP A 252 31.95 -5.78 2.02
C ASP A 252 31.43 -4.42 2.51
N ILE A 253 31.63 -4.17 3.80
CA ILE A 253 31.18 -2.92 4.42
C ILE A 253 31.84 -1.68 3.81
N SER A 254 33.02 -1.82 3.19
CA SER A 254 33.72 -0.69 2.56
C SER A 254 32.96 -0.14 1.34
N ARG A 255 32.04 -0.92 0.77
CA ARG A 255 31.20 -0.48 -0.36
C ARG A 255 30.10 0.47 0.05
N LEU A 256 29.81 0.63 1.35
CA LEU A 256 28.81 1.58 1.83
C LEU A 256 29.36 2.99 1.78
N ALA A 257 28.47 3.95 1.48
CA ALA A 257 28.82 5.36 1.55
C ALA A 257 29.21 5.75 2.98
N SER A 258 30.12 6.73 3.10
CA SER A 258 30.54 7.23 4.39
C SER A 258 29.36 7.73 5.24
N GLY A 259 29.27 7.30 6.48
CA GLY A 259 28.19 7.66 7.40
C GLY A 259 26.93 6.82 7.28
N VAL A 260 26.86 5.87 6.33
CA VAL A 260 25.76 4.93 6.24
C VAL A 260 25.98 3.79 7.22
N LYS A 261 24.98 3.54 8.08
CA LYS A 261 25.03 2.44 9.04
C LYS A 261 24.88 1.10 8.31
N ALA A 262 25.75 0.14 8.63
CA ALA A 262 25.67 -1.20 8.06
C ALA A 262 24.42 -1.94 8.55
N TRP A 263 23.89 -2.82 7.69
CA TRP A 263 22.86 -3.78 8.05
C TRP A 263 23.41 -4.76 9.08
N ASP A 264 22.61 -5.13 10.08
CA ASP A 264 22.99 -6.15 11.05
C ASP A 264 23.04 -7.52 10.36
N ALA A 265 24.24 -8.05 10.18
CA ALA A 265 24.46 -9.31 9.48
C ALA A 265 23.76 -10.50 10.14
N SER A 266 23.47 -10.44 11.45
CA SER A 266 22.76 -11.51 12.16
C SER A 266 21.32 -11.67 11.68
N LEU A 267 20.74 -10.64 11.03
CA LEU A 267 19.40 -10.69 10.46
C LEU A 267 19.35 -11.42 9.10
N GLY A 268 20.52 -11.74 8.51
CA GLY A 268 20.61 -12.40 7.22
C GLY A 268 20.63 -11.46 6.04
N GLU A 269 20.94 -12.00 4.85
CA GLU A 269 21.02 -11.23 3.60
C GLU A 269 19.93 -11.60 2.59
N ASN A 270 19.33 -12.78 2.72
CA ASN A 270 18.28 -13.26 1.82
C ASN A 270 16.89 -12.92 2.39
N LEU A 271 16.54 -11.64 2.33
CA LEU A 271 15.28 -11.16 2.88
C LEU A 271 14.12 -11.48 1.97
N GLU A 272 12.99 -11.83 2.56
CA GLU A 272 11.75 -12.06 1.85
C GLU A 272 11.03 -10.74 1.60
N LEU A 273 10.20 -10.73 0.53
CA LEU A 273 9.31 -9.63 0.22
C LEU A 273 7.94 -9.86 0.85
N GLY A 274 7.28 -8.80 1.25
CA GLY A 274 5.88 -8.82 1.63
C GLY A 274 5.14 -7.66 0.98
N PHE A 275 3.90 -7.88 0.60
CA PHE A 275 3.09 -6.87 -0.09
C PHE A 275 1.76 -6.69 0.62
N VAL A 276 1.35 -5.42 0.79
CA VAL A 276 0.04 -5.03 1.28
C VAL A 276 -0.62 -4.17 0.23
N GLY A 277 -1.91 -4.37 -0.01
CA GLY A 277 -2.72 -3.49 -0.83
C GLY A 277 -3.56 -4.24 -1.86
N SER A 278 -4.59 -3.55 -2.36
CA SER A 278 -5.54 -4.12 -3.32
C SER A 278 -4.88 -4.49 -4.65
N ILE A 279 -3.92 -3.70 -5.11
CA ILE A 279 -3.23 -3.96 -6.38
C ILE A 279 -2.36 -5.21 -6.27
N ALA A 280 -1.61 -5.37 -5.19
CA ALA A 280 -0.83 -6.58 -4.94
C ALA A 280 -1.75 -7.82 -4.89
N HIS A 281 -2.90 -7.69 -4.25
CA HIS A 281 -3.88 -8.77 -4.12
C HIS A 281 -4.51 -9.15 -5.46
N TYR A 282 -5.06 -8.18 -6.20
CA TYR A 282 -5.75 -8.46 -7.46
C TYR A 282 -4.82 -8.85 -8.60
N PHE A 283 -3.58 -8.37 -8.59
CA PHE A 283 -2.59 -8.68 -9.61
C PHE A 283 -1.45 -9.53 -9.07
N GLU A 284 -1.79 -10.48 -8.20
CA GLU A 284 -0.81 -11.40 -7.60
C GLU A 284 -0.02 -12.17 -8.66
N SER A 285 -0.67 -12.66 -9.71
CA SER A 285 -0.01 -13.45 -10.75
C SER A 285 1.12 -12.68 -11.46
N PRO A 286 0.89 -11.50 -12.05
CA PRO A 286 2.00 -10.74 -12.63
C PRO A 286 3.02 -10.27 -11.58
N LEU A 287 2.60 -10.02 -10.35
CA LEU A 287 3.51 -9.62 -9.29
C LEU A 287 4.50 -10.76 -8.95
N ARG A 288 4.01 -11.98 -8.80
CA ARG A 288 4.87 -13.15 -8.55
C ARG A 288 5.77 -13.43 -9.75
N ASN A 289 5.25 -13.24 -10.96
CA ASN A 289 6.05 -13.41 -12.18
C ASN A 289 7.29 -12.50 -12.14
N VAL A 290 7.12 -11.21 -11.86
CA VAL A 290 8.25 -10.28 -11.79
C VAL A 290 9.17 -10.60 -10.63
N MET A 291 8.63 -10.73 -9.43
CA MET A 291 9.46 -10.84 -8.23
C MET A 291 10.12 -12.21 -8.09
N GLU A 292 9.36 -13.29 -8.26
CA GLU A 292 9.84 -14.65 -8.04
C GLU A 292 10.47 -15.27 -9.28
N ASP A 293 9.79 -15.19 -10.44
CA ASP A 293 10.26 -15.87 -11.64
C ASP A 293 11.40 -15.10 -12.32
N GLU A 294 11.30 -13.78 -12.42
CA GLU A 294 12.32 -12.96 -13.10
C GLU A 294 13.50 -12.62 -12.18
N HIS A 295 13.22 -12.21 -10.94
CA HIS A 295 14.24 -11.68 -10.04
C HIS A 295 14.61 -12.61 -8.89
N HIS A 296 13.98 -13.77 -8.78
CA HIS A 296 14.28 -14.80 -7.77
C HIS A 296 14.17 -14.26 -6.34
N GLN A 297 13.24 -13.33 -6.12
CA GLN A 297 12.95 -12.79 -4.79
C GLN A 297 11.65 -13.41 -4.27
N LYS A 298 11.73 -14.18 -3.21
CA LYS A 298 10.58 -14.87 -2.64
C LYS A 298 9.62 -13.88 -2.01
N ILE A 299 8.34 -14.00 -2.33
CA ILE A 299 7.26 -13.29 -1.65
C ILE A 299 6.75 -14.19 -0.52
N ALA A 300 6.93 -13.73 0.72
CA ALA A 300 6.46 -14.45 1.90
C ALA A 300 4.95 -14.33 2.08
N LEU A 301 4.38 -13.15 1.80
CA LEU A 301 2.99 -12.85 2.12
C LEU A 301 2.46 -11.72 1.24
N ILE A 302 1.22 -11.86 0.80
CA ILE A 302 0.45 -10.81 0.15
C ILE A 302 -0.84 -10.63 0.94
N LEU A 303 -1.05 -9.44 1.49
CA LEU A 303 -2.25 -9.06 2.23
C LEU A 303 -3.03 -8.01 1.45
N ARG A 304 -4.33 -8.19 1.31
CA ARG A 304 -5.20 -7.18 0.70
C ARG A 304 -5.21 -5.89 1.53
N ALA A 305 -5.18 -6.01 2.85
CA ALA A 305 -5.18 -4.90 3.80
C ALA A 305 -4.37 -5.30 5.05
N PRO A 306 -3.81 -4.33 5.80
CA PRO A 306 -2.90 -4.65 6.89
C PRO A 306 -3.58 -5.03 8.22
N MET A 307 -4.89 -4.79 8.39
CA MET A 307 -5.54 -4.89 9.70
C MET A 307 -5.38 -6.24 10.38
N LYS A 308 -5.57 -7.34 9.65
CA LYS A 308 -5.44 -8.69 10.22
C LYS A 308 -4.04 -8.94 10.80
N GLY A 309 -3.01 -8.50 10.07
CA GLY A 309 -1.62 -8.60 10.53
C GLY A 309 -1.32 -7.68 11.70
N LEU A 310 -1.92 -6.50 11.72
CA LEU A 310 -1.77 -5.54 12.83
C LEU A 310 -2.45 -6.06 14.09
N VAL A 311 -3.63 -6.68 13.97
CA VAL A 311 -4.29 -7.33 15.10
C VAL A 311 -3.39 -8.41 15.67
N ALA A 312 -2.80 -9.26 14.85
CA ALA A 312 -1.86 -10.28 15.30
C ALA A 312 -0.63 -9.66 15.98
N PHE A 313 -0.08 -8.58 15.41
CA PHE A 313 1.06 -7.88 15.98
C PHE A 313 0.76 -7.33 17.37
N HIS A 314 -0.36 -6.65 17.55
CA HIS A 314 -0.72 -6.02 18.82
C HIS A 314 -1.35 -6.99 19.84
N SER A 315 -1.68 -8.20 19.42
CA SER A 315 -2.15 -9.26 20.31
C SER A 315 -1.02 -9.97 21.06
N ARG A 316 0.21 -9.82 20.59
CA ARG A 316 1.39 -10.42 21.23
C ARG A 316 1.77 -9.62 22.46
N GLN A 317 2.20 -10.32 23.52
CA GLN A 317 2.82 -9.64 24.65
C GLN A 317 4.23 -9.20 24.26
N ARG A 318 4.46 -7.89 24.32
CA ARG A 318 5.75 -7.29 24.02
C ARG A 318 6.35 -6.72 25.30
N GLY A 319 7.39 -7.38 25.73
CA GLY A 319 8.15 -6.95 26.89
C GLY A 319 9.19 -5.89 26.57
#